data_420c9f3c7b14c4cd6ab652a4a4b72202
#
_entry.id   420c9f3c7b14c4cd6ab652a4a4b72202
#
_cell.length_a   1.000
_cell.length_b   1.000
_cell.length_c   1.000
_cell.angle_alpha   90.00
_cell.angle_beta   90.00
_cell.angle_gamma   90.00
#
_symmetry.space_group_name_H-M   'P 1'
#
loop_
_entity.id
_entity.type
_entity.pdbx_description
1 polymer ?
#
loop_
_entity_poly.entity_id
_entity_poly.type
_entity_poly.pdbx_seq_one_letter_code
_entity_poly.pdbx_strand_id
1 'polypeptide(L)'
;YSGNPYFIDLKTLVKEGLLTKKECKEVRCKEQKKIDYEKIYQNRFKILKKAYRRFQKNDKYEKFLEENAFWLEDYCMYMAIKDAHGGKSWIEWEDLLKKREKTALEKVKEELEDEIGFYQFQQYEFDRQWKKLHTYAKEQGIQIIGDIPIYVAFDSADAWAAPDLFQFDEENNPIRVAGCPPDAFAKTGQLWGNPLYN
;
A
#
# COMPACT_ATOMS: atom_id res chain seq x y z
N TYR A 1 4.75 6.86 -1.45
CA TYR A 1 3.80 5.90 -2.03
C TYR A 1 4.33 4.49 -1.91
N SER A 2 3.52 3.62 -1.31
CA SER A 2 3.80 2.20 -1.20
C SER A 2 3.73 1.51 -2.57
N GLY A 3 4.50 0.44 -2.73
CA GLY A 3 4.45 -0.39 -3.93
C GLY A 3 3.11 -1.13 -4.04
N ASN A 4 2.50 -1.12 -5.24
CA ASN A 4 1.24 -1.80 -5.46
C ASN A 4 1.45 -3.33 -5.52
N PRO A 5 0.91 -4.12 -4.56
CA PRO A 5 1.10 -5.56 -4.49
C PRO A 5 0.54 -6.34 -5.69
N TYR A 6 -0.30 -5.72 -6.51
CA TYR A 6 -0.77 -6.34 -7.75
C TYR A 6 0.34 -6.55 -8.78
N PHE A 7 1.42 -5.79 -8.71
CA PHE A 7 2.59 -5.94 -9.60
C PHE A 7 3.63 -6.94 -9.11
N ILE A 8 3.47 -7.55 -7.94
CA ILE A 8 4.36 -8.63 -7.49
C ILE A 8 4.21 -9.81 -8.44
N ASP A 9 5.29 -10.22 -9.12
CA ASP A 9 5.27 -11.37 -10.03
C ASP A 9 5.24 -12.69 -9.28
N LEU A 10 4.12 -13.39 -9.41
CA LEU A 10 3.92 -14.69 -8.76
C LEU A 10 4.87 -15.78 -9.31
N LYS A 11 5.35 -15.64 -10.55
CA LYS A 11 6.32 -16.61 -11.10
C LYS A 11 7.67 -16.52 -10.40
N THR A 12 8.04 -15.34 -9.98
CA THR A 12 9.25 -15.14 -9.17
C THR A 12 9.11 -15.86 -7.83
N LEU A 13 7.96 -15.71 -7.16
CA LEU A 13 7.68 -16.40 -5.90
C LEU A 13 7.65 -17.94 -6.05
N VAL A 14 7.23 -18.44 -7.23
CA VAL A 14 7.32 -19.89 -7.52
C VAL A 14 8.78 -20.36 -7.67
N LYS A 15 9.63 -19.58 -8.35
CA LYS A 15 11.05 -19.91 -8.50
C LYS A 15 11.79 -19.95 -7.17
N GLU A 16 11.33 -19.17 -6.21
CA GLU A 16 11.90 -19.07 -4.86
C GLU A 16 11.27 -20.05 -3.85
N GLY A 17 10.35 -20.89 -4.30
CA GLY A 17 9.72 -21.90 -3.45
C GLY A 17 8.62 -21.37 -2.52
N LEU A 18 8.29 -20.09 -2.60
CA LEU A 18 7.23 -19.48 -1.79
C LEU A 18 5.82 -19.82 -2.28
N LEU A 19 5.69 -20.14 -3.57
CA LEU A 19 4.44 -20.59 -4.19
C LEU A 19 4.66 -21.80 -5.07
N THR A 20 3.58 -22.52 -5.37
CA THR A 20 3.57 -23.60 -6.37
C THR A 20 2.91 -23.14 -7.67
N LYS A 21 3.28 -23.77 -8.79
CA LYS A 21 2.62 -23.54 -10.08
C LYS A 21 1.10 -23.80 -10.04
N LYS A 22 0.67 -24.76 -9.22
CA LYS A 22 -0.74 -25.12 -9.05
C LYS A 22 -1.50 -23.95 -8.40
N GLU A 23 -1.00 -23.40 -7.30
CA GLU A 23 -1.61 -22.26 -6.61
C GLU A 23 -1.75 -21.05 -7.52
N CYS A 24 -0.72 -20.77 -8.34
CA CYS A 24 -0.79 -19.65 -9.29
C CYS A 24 -1.84 -19.86 -10.40
N LYS A 25 -2.07 -21.12 -10.83
CA LYS A 25 -3.12 -21.43 -11.81
C LYS A 25 -4.53 -21.20 -11.26
N GLU A 26 -4.76 -21.46 -9.98
CA GLU A 26 -6.07 -21.26 -9.31
C GLU A 26 -6.52 -19.81 -9.32
N VAL A 27 -5.56 -18.86 -9.22
CA VAL A 27 -5.85 -17.41 -9.19
C VAL A 27 -5.74 -16.72 -10.55
N ARG A 28 -5.36 -17.44 -11.60
CA ARG A 28 -5.16 -16.89 -12.93
C ARG A 28 -6.49 -16.47 -13.56
N CYS A 29 -6.52 -15.26 -14.13
CA CYS A 29 -7.63 -14.84 -14.99
C CYS A 29 -7.60 -15.66 -16.29
N LYS A 30 -8.75 -16.19 -16.69
CA LYS A 30 -8.87 -17.00 -17.92
C LYS A 30 -8.79 -16.11 -19.15
N GLU A 31 -9.37 -14.93 -19.09
CA GLU A 31 -9.37 -13.96 -20.17
C GLU A 31 -8.05 -13.16 -20.18
N GLN A 32 -7.39 -13.08 -21.35
CA GLN A 32 -6.12 -12.39 -21.52
C GLN A 32 -6.27 -10.99 -22.16
N LYS A 33 -7.45 -10.69 -22.74
CA LYS A 33 -7.69 -9.42 -23.44
C LYS A 33 -8.15 -8.30 -22.53
N LYS A 34 -8.76 -8.65 -21.39
CA LYS A 34 -9.24 -7.70 -20.38
C LYS A 34 -8.77 -8.12 -19.00
N ILE A 35 -8.46 -7.14 -18.17
CA ILE A 35 -8.10 -7.38 -16.76
C ILE A 35 -9.41 -7.49 -15.96
N ASP A 36 -9.56 -8.60 -15.26
CA ASP A 36 -10.63 -8.81 -14.29
C ASP A 36 -10.13 -8.33 -12.91
N TYR A 37 -10.37 -7.04 -12.64
CA TYR A 37 -9.92 -6.41 -11.40
C TYR A 37 -10.58 -7.00 -10.17
N GLU A 38 -11.85 -7.38 -10.24
CA GLU A 38 -12.54 -8.01 -9.12
C GLU A 38 -11.90 -9.33 -8.72
N LYS A 39 -11.60 -10.17 -9.70
CA LYS A 39 -10.92 -11.44 -9.48
C LYS A 39 -9.50 -11.26 -8.94
N ILE A 40 -8.77 -10.25 -9.43
CA ILE A 40 -7.45 -9.92 -8.92
C ILE A 40 -7.57 -9.49 -7.46
N TYR A 41 -8.47 -8.58 -7.15
CA TYR A 41 -8.71 -8.10 -5.79
C TYR A 41 -9.03 -9.24 -4.82
N GLN A 42 -9.96 -10.12 -5.20
CA GLN A 42 -10.37 -11.25 -4.36
C GLN A 42 -9.26 -12.29 -4.10
N ASN A 43 -8.34 -12.46 -5.03
CA ASN A 43 -7.38 -13.56 -5.00
C ASN A 43 -5.94 -13.16 -4.73
N ARG A 44 -5.54 -11.91 -5.05
CA ARG A 44 -4.14 -11.48 -4.93
C ARG A 44 -3.63 -11.57 -3.50
N PHE A 45 -4.35 -11.03 -2.55
CA PHE A 45 -3.96 -11.04 -1.15
C PHE A 45 -3.97 -12.46 -0.56
N LYS A 46 -4.92 -13.30 -0.97
CA LYS A 46 -4.97 -14.71 -0.52
C LYS A 46 -3.73 -15.50 -0.94
N ILE A 47 -3.27 -15.32 -2.19
CA ILE A 47 -2.07 -16.03 -2.67
C ILE A 47 -0.79 -15.45 -2.07
N LEU A 48 -0.70 -14.14 -1.90
CA LEU A 48 0.44 -13.49 -1.24
C LEU A 48 0.54 -13.89 0.24
N LYS A 49 -0.59 -14.06 0.95
CA LYS A 49 -0.60 -14.59 2.32
C LYS A 49 -0.06 -16.02 2.40
N LYS A 50 -0.30 -16.87 1.38
CA LYS A 50 0.34 -18.20 1.30
C LYS A 50 1.86 -18.09 1.12
N ALA A 51 2.33 -17.17 0.28
CA ALA A 51 3.75 -16.94 0.10
C ALA A 51 4.40 -16.43 1.40
N TYR A 52 3.78 -15.46 2.06
CA TYR A 52 4.23 -14.93 3.34
C TYR A 52 4.42 -15.99 4.41
N ARG A 53 3.48 -16.90 4.55
CA ARG A 53 3.58 -18.01 5.53
C ARG A 53 4.76 -18.98 5.29
N ARG A 54 5.35 -18.96 4.09
CA ARG A 54 6.54 -19.75 3.72
C ARG A 54 7.81 -18.92 3.69
N PHE A 55 7.65 -17.60 3.73
CA PHE A 55 8.76 -16.67 3.72
C PHE A 55 9.56 -16.78 5.02
N GLN A 56 10.88 -16.81 4.90
CA GLN A 56 11.79 -16.75 6.04
C GLN A 56 12.52 -15.40 6.01
N LYS A 57 12.43 -14.67 7.10
CA LYS A 57 13.13 -13.42 7.29
C LYS A 57 14.64 -13.65 7.15
N ASN A 58 15.32 -12.71 6.51
CA ASN A 58 16.76 -12.75 6.28
C ASN A 58 17.36 -11.36 6.36
N ASP A 59 18.69 -11.24 6.39
CA ASP A 59 19.40 -9.96 6.54
C ASP A 59 18.99 -8.89 5.52
N LYS A 60 18.63 -9.29 4.29
CA LYS A 60 18.19 -8.34 3.25
C LYS A 60 16.80 -7.79 3.56
N TYR A 61 15.94 -8.62 4.14
CA TYR A 61 14.63 -8.20 4.60
C TYR A 61 14.73 -7.25 5.79
N GLU A 62 15.53 -7.61 6.79
CA GLU A 62 15.73 -6.74 7.97
C GLU A 62 16.34 -5.38 7.56
N LYS A 63 17.35 -5.40 6.70
CA LYS A 63 17.92 -4.18 6.14
C LYS A 63 16.89 -3.33 5.39
N PHE A 64 16.00 -3.96 4.61
CA PHE A 64 14.92 -3.24 3.93
C PHE A 64 13.99 -2.55 4.93
N LEU A 65 13.63 -3.22 6.03
CA LEU A 65 12.79 -2.64 7.07
C LEU A 65 13.46 -1.43 7.72
N GLU A 66 14.75 -1.54 8.06
CA GLU A 66 15.53 -0.45 8.64
C GLU A 66 15.63 0.76 7.71
N GLU A 67 16.00 0.54 6.44
CA GLU A 67 16.18 1.60 5.44
C GLU A 67 14.86 2.33 5.11
N ASN A 68 13.72 1.68 5.30
CA ASN A 68 12.40 2.21 4.96
C ASN A 68 11.53 2.52 6.18
N ALA A 69 12.03 2.39 7.41
CA ALA A 69 11.26 2.54 8.65
C ALA A 69 10.46 3.85 8.70
N PHE A 70 11.00 4.95 8.16
CA PHE A 70 10.42 6.29 8.19
C PHE A 70 9.03 6.43 7.51
N TRP A 71 8.63 5.46 6.68
CA TRP A 71 7.30 5.43 6.05
C TRP A 71 6.61 4.08 6.20
N LEU A 72 7.40 3.00 6.22
CA LEU A 72 6.91 1.63 6.14
C LEU A 72 6.17 1.21 7.41
N GLU A 73 6.65 1.65 8.57
CA GLU A 73 6.02 1.30 9.85
C GLU A 73 4.59 1.84 9.93
N ASP A 74 4.41 3.12 9.65
CA ASP A 74 3.09 3.76 9.65
C ASP A 74 2.16 3.17 8.57
N TYR A 75 2.70 2.93 7.39
CA TYR A 75 1.93 2.31 6.31
C TYR A 75 1.43 0.90 6.67
N CYS A 76 2.31 0.04 7.17
CA CYS A 76 1.94 -1.33 7.50
C CYS A 76 0.96 -1.39 8.68
N MET A 77 1.16 -0.55 9.67
CA MET A 77 0.24 -0.42 10.81
C MET A 77 -1.13 0.10 10.36
N TYR A 78 -1.17 1.17 9.57
CA TYR A 78 -2.41 1.70 8.98
C TYR A 78 -3.21 0.63 8.23
N MET A 79 -2.54 -0.11 7.35
CA MET A 79 -3.20 -1.15 6.55
C MET A 79 -3.71 -2.31 7.40
N ALA A 80 -2.96 -2.73 8.41
CA ALA A 80 -3.38 -3.79 9.34
C ALA A 80 -4.60 -3.35 10.16
N ILE A 81 -4.59 -2.12 10.69
CA ILE A 81 -5.74 -1.56 11.42
C ILE A 81 -6.95 -1.45 10.50
N LYS A 82 -6.76 -0.95 9.29
CA LYS A 82 -7.83 -0.80 8.30
C LYS A 82 -8.49 -2.14 7.97
N ASP A 83 -7.70 -3.19 7.77
CA ASP A 83 -8.24 -4.54 7.54
C ASP A 83 -9.01 -5.07 8.76
N ALA A 84 -8.49 -4.87 9.98
CA ALA A 84 -9.16 -5.26 11.22
C ALA A 84 -10.50 -4.53 11.42
N HIS A 85 -10.62 -3.30 10.88
CA HIS A 85 -11.86 -2.51 10.88
C HIS A 85 -12.73 -2.73 9.63
N GLY A 86 -12.50 -3.79 8.87
CA GLY A 86 -13.31 -4.12 7.68
C GLY A 86 -13.20 -3.13 6.54
N GLY A 87 -12.07 -2.42 6.42
CA GLY A 87 -11.80 -1.44 5.37
C GLY A 87 -12.35 -0.04 5.64
N LYS A 88 -12.88 0.23 6.83
CA LYS A 88 -13.38 1.57 7.22
C LYS A 88 -12.27 2.61 7.14
N SER A 89 -12.66 3.85 6.86
CA SER A 89 -11.76 5.00 6.89
C SER A 89 -11.21 5.21 8.31
N TRP A 90 -9.97 5.68 8.41
CA TRP A 90 -9.33 5.95 9.70
C TRP A 90 -10.08 6.96 10.58
N ILE A 91 -10.85 7.85 9.98
CA ILE A 91 -11.67 8.81 10.71
C ILE A 91 -12.82 8.13 11.49
N GLU A 92 -13.17 6.91 11.10
CA GLU A 92 -14.21 6.09 11.75
C GLU A 92 -13.65 5.13 12.81
N TRP A 93 -12.32 5.12 13.02
CA TRP A 93 -11.70 4.29 14.05
C TRP A 93 -11.93 4.87 15.45
N GLU A 94 -11.61 4.10 16.46
CA GLU A 94 -11.66 4.56 17.85
C GLU A 94 -10.74 5.77 18.05
N ASP A 95 -11.15 6.69 18.90
CA ASP A 95 -10.46 7.97 19.13
C ASP A 95 -8.97 7.81 19.46
N LEU A 96 -8.62 6.79 20.24
CA LEU A 96 -7.23 6.53 20.60
C LEU A 96 -6.37 6.13 19.40
N LEU A 97 -6.92 5.35 18.47
CA LEU A 97 -6.24 4.96 17.23
C LEU A 97 -6.21 6.12 16.22
N LYS A 98 -7.31 6.84 16.11
CA LYS A 98 -7.41 8.03 15.26
C LYS A 98 -6.39 9.09 15.66
N LYS A 99 -6.22 9.32 16.97
CA LYS A 99 -5.25 10.27 17.53
C LYS A 99 -3.85 9.71 17.71
N ARG A 100 -3.63 8.47 17.30
CA ARG A 100 -2.33 7.78 17.39
C ARG A 100 -1.76 7.73 18.81
N GLU A 101 -2.62 7.52 19.82
CA GLU A 101 -2.17 7.39 21.20
C GLU A 101 -1.18 6.22 21.34
N LYS A 102 -0.04 6.50 21.95
CA LYS A 102 1.10 5.58 22.01
C LYS A 102 0.71 4.19 22.55
N THR A 103 -0.03 4.17 23.64
CA THR A 103 -0.48 2.92 24.27
C THR A 103 -1.42 2.10 23.38
N ALA A 104 -2.27 2.77 22.60
CA ALA A 104 -3.17 2.11 21.66
C ALA A 104 -2.38 1.54 20.47
N LEU A 105 -1.38 2.27 19.96
CA LEU A 105 -0.52 1.79 18.89
C LEU A 105 0.37 0.62 19.31
N GLU A 106 0.92 0.64 20.53
CA GLU A 106 1.69 -0.47 21.09
C GLU A 106 0.85 -1.74 21.19
N LYS A 107 -0.37 -1.62 21.71
CA LYS A 107 -1.32 -2.73 21.78
C LYS A 107 -1.66 -3.31 20.41
N VAL A 108 -1.97 -2.44 19.44
CA VAL A 108 -2.26 -2.87 18.06
C VAL A 108 -1.05 -3.55 17.42
N LYS A 109 0.16 -3.05 17.67
CA LYS A 109 1.39 -3.64 17.15
C LYS A 109 1.58 -5.08 17.63
N GLU A 110 1.20 -5.38 18.88
CA GLU A 110 1.23 -6.73 19.43
C GLU A 110 0.07 -7.59 18.86
N GLU A 111 -1.15 -7.07 18.84
CA GLU A 111 -2.33 -7.80 18.39
C GLU A 111 -2.34 -8.13 16.90
N LEU A 112 -1.78 -7.24 16.06
CA LEU A 112 -1.77 -7.35 14.60
C LEU A 112 -0.36 -7.60 14.02
N GLU A 113 0.56 -8.18 14.81
CA GLU A 113 1.94 -8.43 14.39
C GLU A 113 2.03 -9.22 13.05
N ASP A 114 1.20 -10.25 12.88
CA ASP A 114 1.17 -11.07 11.64
C ASP A 114 0.66 -10.27 10.44
N GLU A 115 -0.35 -9.44 10.62
CA GLU A 115 -0.91 -8.57 9.59
C GLU A 115 0.09 -7.48 9.18
N ILE A 116 0.72 -6.83 10.14
CA ILE A 116 1.78 -5.84 9.91
C ILE A 116 2.94 -6.50 9.15
N GLY A 117 3.41 -7.67 9.60
CA GLY A 117 4.45 -8.44 8.93
C GLY A 117 4.07 -8.85 7.50
N PHE A 118 2.81 -9.14 7.25
CA PHE A 118 2.32 -9.44 5.91
C PHE A 118 2.42 -8.21 4.97
N TYR A 119 2.09 -7.01 5.44
CA TYR A 119 2.26 -5.79 4.66
C TYR A 119 3.74 -5.45 4.44
N GLN A 120 4.60 -5.63 5.44
CA GLN A 120 6.04 -5.51 5.30
C GLN A 120 6.60 -6.45 4.22
N PHE A 121 6.20 -7.71 4.24
CA PHE A 121 6.57 -8.70 3.21
C PHE A 121 6.16 -8.28 1.81
N GLN A 122 4.94 -7.76 1.63
CA GLN A 122 4.47 -7.28 0.33
C GLN A 122 5.35 -6.13 -0.19
N GLN A 123 5.68 -5.16 0.65
CA GLN A 123 6.52 -4.03 0.25
C GLN A 123 7.95 -4.46 -0.05
N TYR A 124 8.53 -5.38 0.72
CA TYR A 124 9.82 -5.97 0.44
C TYR A 124 9.86 -6.69 -0.90
N GLU A 125 8.88 -7.54 -1.19
CA GLU A 125 8.79 -8.27 -2.45
C GLU A 125 8.61 -7.34 -3.66
N PHE A 126 7.78 -6.30 -3.49
CA PHE A 126 7.62 -5.30 -4.53
C PHE A 126 8.94 -4.56 -4.79
N ASP A 127 9.59 -4.02 -3.75
CA ASP A 127 10.83 -3.26 -3.87
C ASP A 127 11.95 -4.09 -4.54
N ARG A 128 12.11 -5.32 -4.09
CA ARG A 128 13.12 -6.24 -4.63
C ARG A 128 12.90 -6.55 -6.10
N GLN A 129 11.67 -6.81 -6.50
CA GLN A 129 11.32 -7.10 -7.89
C GLN A 129 11.39 -5.84 -8.76
N TRP A 130 10.97 -4.70 -8.22
CA TRP A 130 11.09 -3.41 -8.89
C TRP A 130 12.55 -3.02 -9.14
N LYS A 131 13.40 -3.11 -8.13
CA LYS A 131 14.85 -2.83 -8.27
C LYS A 131 15.49 -3.70 -9.36
N LYS A 132 15.13 -4.98 -9.42
CA LYS A 132 15.61 -5.90 -10.46
C LYS A 132 15.15 -5.48 -11.86
N LEU A 133 13.88 -5.12 -12.02
CA LEU A 133 13.33 -4.65 -13.28
C LEU A 133 13.98 -3.33 -13.71
N HIS A 134 14.11 -2.39 -12.78
CA HIS A 134 14.72 -1.09 -13.04
C HIS A 134 16.20 -1.22 -13.48
N THR A 135 16.95 -2.09 -12.79
CA THR A 135 18.34 -2.39 -13.16
C THR A 135 18.43 -2.98 -14.57
N TYR A 136 17.59 -3.96 -14.88
CA TYR A 136 17.53 -4.56 -16.22
C TYR A 136 17.19 -3.52 -17.30
N ALA A 137 16.20 -2.66 -17.08
CA ALA A 137 15.84 -1.60 -18.01
C ALA A 137 17.03 -0.67 -18.27
N LYS A 138 17.74 -0.26 -17.21
CA LYS A 138 18.93 0.59 -17.29
C LYS A 138 20.06 -0.07 -18.11
N GLU A 139 20.31 -1.36 -17.89
CA GLU A 139 21.29 -2.15 -18.66
C GLU A 139 20.94 -2.26 -20.15
N GLN A 140 19.65 -2.19 -20.50
CA GLN A 140 19.17 -2.16 -21.89
C GLN A 140 19.10 -0.74 -22.48
N GLY A 141 19.61 0.29 -21.78
CA GLY A 141 19.57 1.67 -22.21
C GLY A 141 18.17 2.31 -22.15
N ILE A 142 17.24 1.71 -21.42
CA ILE A 142 15.86 2.21 -21.24
C ILE A 142 15.80 3.05 -19.97
N GLN A 143 15.33 4.29 -20.09
CA GLN A 143 15.03 5.16 -18.95
C GLN A 143 13.55 5.02 -18.59
N ILE A 144 13.29 4.79 -17.32
CA ILE A 144 11.93 4.78 -16.77
C ILE A 144 11.65 6.16 -16.18
N ILE A 145 10.65 6.84 -16.74
CA ILE A 145 10.18 8.14 -16.24
C ILE A 145 8.98 7.86 -15.35
N GLY A 146 9.10 8.26 -14.08
CA GLY A 146 8.02 8.18 -13.10
C GLY A 146 7.26 9.49 -12.99
N ASP A 147 6.14 9.45 -12.30
CA ASP A 147 5.35 10.61 -11.92
C ASP A 147 5.30 10.75 -10.40
N ILE A 148 5.14 11.99 -9.91
CA ILE A 148 4.98 12.27 -8.50
C ILE A 148 3.51 12.62 -8.25
N PRO A 149 2.79 11.81 -7.47
CA PRO A 149 1.44 12.17 -7.04
C PRO A 149 1.49 13.44 -6.18
N ILE A 150 0.78 14.48 -6.60
CA ILE A 150 0.79 15.78 -5.92
C ILE A 150 0.02 15.71 -4.61
N TYR A 151 -1.10 14.98 -4.59
CA TYR A 151 -1.98 14.85 -3.44
C TYR A 151 -2.07 13.39 -2.97
N VAL A 152 -2.29 13.23 -1.66
CA VAL A 152 -2.65 11.93 -1.08
C VAL A 152 -4.17 11.83 -0.90
N ALA A 153 -4.69 10.62 -0.79
CA ALA A 153 -6.08 10.44 -0.40
C ALA A 153 -6.28 10.82 1.08
N PHE A 154 -7.45 11.34 1.42
CA PHE A 154 -7.79 11.58 2.82
C PHE A 154 -7.72 10.27 3.64
N ASP A 155 -8.27 9.19 3.09
CA ASP A 155 -8.18 7.86 3.67
C ASP A 155 -6.85 7.18 3.27
N SER A 156 -5.75 7.66 3.86
CA SER A 156 -4.39 7.19 3.60
C SER A 156 -3.54 7.14 4.87
N ALA A 157 -2.48 6.36 4.83
CA ALA A 157 -1.49 6.29 5.91
C ALA A 157 -0.84 7.66 6.16
N ASP A 158 -0.56 8.44 5.11
CA ASP A 158 0.04 9.77 5.23
C ASP A 158 -0.86 10.74 6.01
N ALA A 159 -2.16 10.78 5.66
CA ALA A 159 -3.12 11.66 6.34
C ALA A 159 -3.33 11.25 7.81
N TRP A 160 -3.32 9.96 8.11
CA TRP A 160 -3.42 9.44 9.46
C TRP A 160 -2.12 9.63 10.27
N ALA A 161 -0.96 9.41 9.65
CA ALA A 161 0.33 9.45 10.34
C ALA A 161 0.82 10.87 10.63
N ALA A 162 0.49 11.82 9.77
CA ALA A 162 0.97 13.21 9.86
C ALA A 162 -0.16 14.21 9.57
N PRO A 163 -1.24 14.23 10.37
CA PRO A 163 -2.40 15.11 10.13
C PRO A 163 -2.03 16.59 10.13
N ASP A 164 -1.01 16.99 10.88
CA ASP A 164 -0.53 18.37 10.95
C ASP A 164 0.01 18.92 9.62
N LEU A 165 0.32 18.06 8.66
CA LEU A 165 0.73 18.47 7.31
C LEU A 165 -0.45 18.95 6.44
N PHE A 166 -1.68 18.77 6.91
CA PHE A 166 -2.88 19.00 6.13
C PHE A 166 -3.79 20.04 6.78
N GLN A 167 -4.60 20.70 5.99
CA GLN A 167 -5.62 21.63 6.45
C GLN A 167 -6.84 20.87 7.01
N PHE A 168 -6.68 20.35 8.23
CA PHE A 168 -7.75 19.66 8.96
C PHE A 168 -8.31 20.54 10.09
N ASP A 169 -9.57 20.29 10.45
CA ASP A 169 -10.19 20.85 11.65
C ASP A 169 -9.80 20.03 12.91
N GLU A 170 -10.36 20.41 14.06
CA GLU A 170 -10.08 19.74 15.36
C GLU A 170 -10.52 18.27 15.39
N GLU A 171 -11.47 17.89 14.56
CA GLU A 171 -11.97 16.52 14.37
C GLU A 171 -11.23 15.74 13.27
N ASN A 172 -10.18 16.32 12.69
CA ASN A 172 -9.40 15.80 11.55
C ASN A 172 -10.19 15.68 10.23
N ASN A 173 -11.23 16.49 10.02
CA ASN A 173 -11.89 16.57 8.72
C ASN A 173 -11.19 17.62 7.84
N PRO A 174 -11.09 17.42 6.52
CA PRO A 174 -10.53 18.42 5.62
C PRO A 174 -11.35 19.73 5.63
N ILE A 175 -10.71 20.85 5.98
CA ILE A 175 -11.33 22.17 5.91
C ILE A 175 -11.55 22.58 4.46
N ARG A 176 -10.61 22.17 3.58
CA ARG A 176 -10.66 22.41 2.13
C ARG A 176 -10.12 21.18 1.42
N VAL A 177 -10.60 20.98 0.20
CA VAL A 177 -10.17 19.86 -0.67
C VAL A 177 -9.72 20.36 -2.03
N ALA A 178 -8.86 19.58 -2.67
CA ALA A 178 -8.33 19.88 -3.99
C ALA A 178 -9.40 19.69 -5.09
N GLY A 179 -9.24 20.47 -6.13
CA GLY A 179 -10.04 20.40 -7.34
C GLY A 179 -9.48 21.32 -8.40
N CYS A 180 -10.10 21.38 -9.57
CA CYS A 180 -9.77 22.37 -10.59
C CYS A 180 -11.02 23.07 -11.14
N PRO A 181 -10.89 24.35 -11.55
CA PRO A 181 -11.99 25.09 -12.17
C PRO A 181 -12.37 24.48 -13.53
N PRO A 182 -13.50 24.91 -14.11
CA PRO A 182 -13.88 24.52 -15.46
C PRO A 182 -12.78 24.80 -16.50
N ASP A 183 -12.56 23.84 -17.38
CA ASP A 183 -11.59 23.91 -18.48
C ASP A 183 -12.15 23.29 -19.76
N ALA A 184 -11.29 23.13 -20.79
CA ALA A 184 -11.67 22.53 -22.06
C ALA A 184 -12.09 21.05 -21.96
N PHE A 185 -11.66 20.34 -20.92
CA PHE A 185 -11.95 18.92 -20.69
C PHE A 185 -13.13 18.70 -19.77
N ALA A 186 -13.34 19.60 -18.78
CA ALA A 186 -14.38 19.49 -17.77
C ALA A 186 -15.14 20.81 -17.62
N LYS A 187 -16.28 20.98 -18.31
CA LYS A 187 -17.09 22.20 -18.31
C LYS A 187 -17.58 22.64 -16.92
N THR A 188 -17.69 21.73 -15.97
CA THR A 188 -18.12 21.99 -14.58
C THR A 188 -16.95 22.03 -13.59
N GLY A 189 -15.71 21.88 -14.07
CA GLY A 189 -14.56 21.66 -13.22
C GLY A 189 -14.53 20.25 -12.64
N GLN A 190 -13.58 19.99 -11.75
CA GLN A 190 -13.41 18.69 -11.08
C GLN A 190 -13.22 18.90 -9.59
N LEU A 191 -13.91 18.12 -8.77
CA LEU A 191 -13.67 18.02 -7.34
C LEU A 191 -12.94 16.71 -7.04
N TRP A 192 -11.67 16.80 -6.67
CA TRP A 192 -10.85 15.59 -6.44
C TRP A 192 -11.00 15.04 -5.03
N GLY A 193 -11.31 15.89 -4.05
CA GLY A 193 -11.56 15.48 -2.68
C GLY A 193 -10.32 15.19 -1.84
N ASN A 194 -9.11 15.36 -2.39
CA ASN A 194 -7.87 15.21 -1.64
C ASN A 194 -7.69 16.36 -0.65
N PRO A 195 -7.18 16.14 0.57
CA PRO A 195 -6.89 17.21 1.50
C PRO A 195 -5.77 18.11 0.97
N LEU A 196 -5.84 19.40 1.32
CA LEU A 196 -4.79 20.35 1.00
C LEU A 196 -3.71 20.33 2.09
N TYR A 197 -2.48 20.60 1.68
CA TYR A 197 -1.35 20.77 2.60
C TYR A 197 -1.40 22.14 3.28
N ASN A 198 -0.83 22.23 4.49
CA ASN A 198 -0.57 23.49 5.19
C ASN A 198 0.56 24.30 4.53
#